data_1b8f7c896aea315e3deee0d539f0491b
#
_entry.id   1b8f7c896aea315e3deee0d539f0491b
#
_cell.length_a   1.000
_cell.length_b   1.000
_cell.length_c   1.000
_cell.angle_alpha   90.00
_cell.angle_beta   90.00
_cell.angle_gamma   90.00
#
_symmetry.space_group_name_H-M   'P 1'
#
loop_
_entity.id
_entity.type
_entity.pdbx_description
1 polymer ?
#
loop_
_entity_poly.entity_id
_entity_poly.type
_entity_poly.pdbx_seq_one_letter_code
_entity_poly.pdbx_strand_id
1 'polypeptide(L)'
;DDGYTGTNFNRPGFKRMIEDIEQGKINMIVTKDLSRLGRDYIETGEYIEKYFPMKKVRYVALLDGIDTMLDSSNNDIAPFKAVINDMYSKDNSKKIRTALKTMQMKGKWVGGCTPLGYMPDPNDKNHLIINEDEAYIVRKIFSLAHSGMTYCQITDYLINNKIPTASMLRNKNNNAYMACEGIWSTKTVRNILENQLYVGDLVQNKRSRISYKIRKMIDIPKDRWIVIENTHEPIIDRDIFNEVQE
;
A
#
# COMPACT_ATOMS: atom_id res chain seq x y z
N ASP A 1 3.88 -16.73 10.14
CA ASP A 1 3.89 -15.27 9.83
C ASP A 1 3.38 -14.99 8.41
N ASP A 2 2.24 -15.53 8.08
CA ASP A 2 1.64 -15.28 6.77
C ASP A 2 1.29 -13.78 6.61
N GLY A 3 1.61 -13.19 5.45
CA GLY A 3 1.42 -11.76 5.20
C GLY A 3 2.48 -10.81 5.76
N TYR A 4 3.47 -11.28 6.52
CA TYR A 4 4.59 -10.46 7.00
C TYR A 4 5.77 -10.47 6.04
N THR A 5 6.49 -9.34 5.95
CA THR A 5 7.71 -9.27 5.13
C THR A 5 8.93 -9.73 5.94
N GLY A 6 9.87 -10.40 5.29
CA GLY A 6 11.16 -10.79 5.92
C GLY A 6 12.14 -9.64 6.16
N THR A 7 11.74 -8.38 5.93
CA THR A 7 12.63 -7.20 6.03
C THR A 7 12.75 -6.62 7.44
N ASN A 8 12.02 -7.17 8.42
CA ASN A 8 12.17 -6.85 9.83
C ASN A 8 11.82 -8.06 10.69
N PHE A 9 12.25 -8.05 11.94
CA PHE A 9 12.03 -9.10 12.92
C PHE A 9 10.82 -8.85 13.84
N ASN A 10 10.07 -7.76 13.63
CA ASN A 10 8.86 -7.46 14.40
C ASN A 10 7.65 -8.27 13.91
N ARG A 11 7.77 -9.60 13.92
CA ARG A 11 6.76 -10.57 13.47
C ARG A 11 6.30 -11.40 14.67
N PRO A 12 5.00 -11.69 14.82
CA PRO A 12 4.47 -12.44 15.97
C PRO A 12 5.13 -13.80 16.14
N GLY A 13 5.30 -14.57 15.05
CA GLY A 13 5.94 -15.89 15.10
C GLY A 13 7.42 -15.81 15.46
N PHE A 14 8.14 -14.80 14.97
CA PHE A 14 9.54 -14.59 15.34
C PHE A 14 9.68 -14.23 16.83
N LYS A 15 8.85 -13.32 17.35
CA LYS A 15 8.86 -12.96 18.79
C LYS A 15 8.60 -14.16 19.67
N ARG A 16 7.59 -14.96 19.35
CA ARG A 16 7.30 -16.21 20.09
C ARG A 16 8.47 -17.18 20.05
N MET A 17 9.14 -17.32 18.91
CA MET A 17 10.35 -18.15 18.80
C MET A 17 11.45 -17.64 19.74
N ILE A 18 11.69 -16.32 19.80
CA ILE A 18 12.66 -15.71 20.73
C ILE A 18 12.28 -15.97 22.19
N GLU A 19 11.00 -15.81 22.55
CA GLU A 19 10.50 -16.11 23.89
C GLU A 19 10.73 -17.58 24.28
N ASP A 20 10.50 -18.51 23.36
CA ASP A 20 10.74 -19.92 23.57
C ASP A 20 12.25 -20.26 23.69
N ILE A 21 13.12 -19.53 22.98
CA ILE A 21 14.58 -19.60 23.16
C ILE A 21 14.98 -19.10 24.55
N GLU A 22 14.45 -17.96 24.98
CA GLU A 22 14.74 -17.39 26.31
C GLU A 22 14.31 -18.32 27.45
N GLN A 23 13.25 -19.09 27.24
CA GLN A 23 12.75 -20.09 28.14
C GLN A 23 13.53 -21.45 28.07
N GLY A 24 14.51 -21.53 27.16
CA GLY A 24 15.32 -22.78 26.98
C GLY A 24 14.53 -23.92 26.30
N LYS A 25 13.41 -23.67 25.69
CA LYS A 25 12.57 -24.67 25.01
C LYS A 25 13.10 -25.05 23.63
N ILE A 26 13.85 -24.15 22.98
CA ILE A 26 14.40 -24.32 21.65
C ILE A 26 15.92 -24.31 21.73
N ASN A 27 16.56 -25.33 21.17
CA ASN A 27 18.01 -25.43 21.02
C ASN A 27 18.47 -25.54 19.57
N MET A 28 17.51 -25.61 18.61
CA MET A 28 17.80 -25.64 17.17
C MET A 28 16.71 -24.94 16.38
N ILE A 29 17.14 -24.17 15.39
CA ILE A 29 16.27 -23.53 14.40
C ILE A 29 16.66 -24.05 13.02
N VAL A 30 15.66 -24.51 12.25
CA VAL A 30 15.86 -24.97 10.88
C VAL A 30 15.01 -24.14 9.94
N THR A 31 15.63 -23.55 8.93
CA THR A 31 14.94 -22.81 7.87
C THR A 31 15.25 -23.41 6.50
N LYS A 32 14.36 -23.18 5.53
CA LYS A 32 14.59 -23.60 4.15
C LYS A 32 15.83 -22.90 3.57
N ASP A 33 15.91 -21.59 3.77
CA ASP A 33 16.98 -20.71 3.32
C ASP A 33 17.12 -19.53 4.30
N LEU A 34 18.23 -18.78 4.18
CA LEU A 34 18.53 -17.62 5.04
C LEU A 34 17.45 -16.52 4.96
N SER A 35 16.81 -16.35 3.80
CA SER A 35 15.79 -15.33 3.61
C SER A 35 14.52 -15.57 4.45
N ARG A 36 14.32 -16.79 4.93
CA ARG A 36 13.22 -17.16 5.85
C ARG A 36 13.47 -16.68 7.27
N LEU A 37 14.72 -16.63 7.70
CA LEU A 37 15.07 -16.02 8.97
C LEU A 37 14.88 -14.50 8.89
N GLY A 38 15.55 -13.85 7.94
CA GLY A 38 15.44 -12.40 7.70
C GLY A 38 16.10 -11.96 6.41
N ARG A 39 15.70 -10.77 5.94
CA ARG A 39 16.27 -10.12 4.75
C ARG A 39 17.07 -8.85 5.07
N ASP A 40 17.07 -8.43 6.33
CA ASP A 40 17.98 -7.40 6.80
C ASP A 40 19.28 -8.06 7.24
N TYR A 41 20.38 -7.72 6.56
CA TYR A 41 21.65 -8.41 6.78
C TYR A 41 22.28 -8.07 8.15
N ILE A 42 22.05 -6.87 8.67
CA ILE A 42 22.59 -6.44 9.97
C ILE A 42 21.93 -7.26 11.08
N GLU A 43 20.60 -7.19 11.15
CA GLU A 43 19.84 -7.91 12.18
C GLU A 43 19.98 -9.43 12.03
N THR A 44 19.99 -9.97 10.80
CA THR A 44 20.17 -11.41 10.54
C THR A 44 21.55 -11.87 10.99
N GLY A 45 22.59 -11.09 10.69
CA GLY A 45 23.95 -11.38 11.13
C GLY A 45 24.08 -11.36 12.66
N GLU A 46 23.48 -10.38 13.34
CA GLU A 46 23.49 -10.32 14.81
C GLU A 46 22.84 -11.54 15.45
N TYR A 47 21.73 -12.04 14.90
CA TYR A 47 21.12 -13.27 15.40
C TYR A 47 22.00 -14.50 15.18
N ILE A 48 22.57 -14.67 13.98
CA ILE A 48 23.37 -15.86 13.63
C ILE A 48 24.73 -15.85 14.32
N GLU A 49 25.42 -14.70 14.34
CA GLU A 49 26.79 -14.60 14.83
C GLU A 49 26.90 -14.36 16.34
N LYS A 50 25.88 -13.72 16.93
CA LYS A 50 25.93 -13.37 18.36
C LYS A 50 24.81 -14.03 19.16
N TYR A 51 23.55 -13.77 18.84
CA TYR A 51 22.43 -14.14 19.69
C TYR A 51 22.26 -15.67 19.83
N PHE A 52 22.18 -16.42 18.72
CA PHE A 52 22.00 -17.86 18.75
C PHE A 52 23.18 -18.59 19.41
N PRO A 53 24.45 -18.28 19.10
CA PRO A 53 25.57 -18.85 19.80
C PRO A 53 25.58 -18.55 21.31
N MET A 54 25.27 -17.32 21.73
CA MET A 54 25.15 -16.96 23.16
C MET A 54 24.08 -17.77 23.88
N LYS A 55 22.98 -18.09 23.21
CA LYS A 55 21.91 -18.94 23.76
C LYS A 55 22.13 -20.45 23.54
N LYS A 56 23.24 -20.84 22.92
CA LYS A 56 23.56 -22.23 22.53
C LYS A 56 22.51 -22.84 21.60
N VAL A 57 21.93 -22.04 20.72
CA VAL A 57 20.96 -22.46 19.72
C VAL A 57 21.66 -22.67 18.37
N ARG A 58 21.55 -23.89 17.83
CA ARG A 58 22.03 -24.23 16.49
C ARG A 58 21.12 -23.65 15.45
N TYR A 59 21.66 -22.97 14.43
CA TYR A 59 20.91 -22.51 13.27
C TYR A 59 21.34 -23.27 12.01
N VAL A 60 20.34 -23.76 11.26
CA VAL A 60 20.55 -24.49 10.00
C VAL A 60 19.69 -23.88 8.90
N ALA A 61 20.31 -23.50 7.77
CA ALA A 61 19.62 -23.12 6.53
C ALA A 61 19.89 -24.17 5.45
N LEU A 62 18.88 -25.00 5.15
CA LEU A 62 19.05 -26.23 4.35
C LEU A 62 19.56 -25.98 2.93
N LEU A 63 18.93 -25.04 2.18
CA LEU A 63 19.31 -24.75 0.80
C LEU A 63 20.59 -23.92 0.71
N ASP A 64 20.93 -23.19 1.74
CA ASP A 64 22.14 -22.36 1.78
C ASP A 64 23.36 -23.14 2.30
N GLY A 65 23.16 -24.35 2.84
CA GLY A 65 24.20 -25.16 3.43
C GLY A 65 24.85 -24.53 4.66
N ILE A 66 24.11 -23.67 5.37
CA ILE A 66 24.58 -23.01 6.59
C ILE A 66 24.23 -23.87 7.79
N ASP A 67 25.21 -24.13 8.64
CA ASP A 67 25.04 -24.84 9.91
C ASP A 67 26.01 -24.26 10.93
N THR A 68 25.50 -23.59 11.96
CA THR A 68 26.32 -22.87 12.94
C THR A 68 27.10 -23.79 13.88
N MET A 69 26.83 -25.13 13.89
CA MET A 69 27.63 -26.12 14.64
C MET A 69 28.77 -26.73 13.83
N LEU A 70 28.70 -26.65 12.50
CA LEU A 70 29.75 -27.14 11.64
C LEU A 70 30.69 -26.00 11.29
N ASP A 71 31.99 -26.22 11.52
CA ASP A 71 33.05 -25.30 11.11
C ASP A 71 33.23 -25.41 9.58
N SER A 72 32.23 -24.93 8.83
CA SER A 72 32.21 -25.04 7.38
C SER A 72 32.44 -23.66 6.73
N SER A 73 33.17 -23.64 5.62
CA SER A 73 33.39 -22.45 4.80
C SER A 73 32.08 -21.74 4.35
N ASN A 74 30.94 -22.45 4.42
CA ASN A 74 29.63 -21.88 4.12
C ASN A 74 29.12 -20.92 5.20
N ASN A 75 29.58 -21.05 6.46
CA ASN A 75 29.20 -20.10 7.52
C ASN A 75 29.83 -18.73 7.30
N ASP A 76 31.06 -18.68 6.73
CA ASP A 76 31.73 -17.41 6.38
C ASP A 76 31.01 -16.68 5.23
N ILE A 77 30.21 -17.38 4.45
CA ILE A 77 29.45 -16.83 3.32
C ILE A 77 28.06 -16.31 3.78
N ALA A 78 27.58 -16.69 4.98
CA ALA A 78 26.27 -16.28 5.47
C ALA A 78 26.02 -14.75 5.45
N PRO A 79 26.94 -13.89 5.91
CA PRO A 79 26.80 -12.44 5.82
C PRO A 79 26.65 -11.95 4.38
N PHE A 80 27.40 -12.52 3.44
CA PHE A 80 27.33 -12.16 2.01
C PHE A 80 25.99 -12.55 1.39
N LYS A 81 25.45 -13.73 1.71
CA LYS A 81 24.11 -14.15 1.27
C LYS A 81 23.03 -13.21 1.84
N ALA A 82 23.14 -12.78 3.09
CA ALA A 82 22.24 -11.81 3.69
C ALA A 82 22.29 -10.47 2.96
N VAL A 83 23.48 -9.97 2.61
CA VAL A 83 23.67 -8.75 1.80
C VAL A 83 23.03 -8.90 0.42
N ILE A 84 23.25 -10.01 -0.27
CA ILE A 84 22.68 -10.28 -1.59
C ILE A 84 21.15 -10.29 -1.52
N ASN A 85 20.56 -10.91 -0.50
CA ASN A 85 19.09 -10.94 -0.31
C ASN A 85 18.51 -9.53 -0.08
N ASP A 86 19.22 -8.69 0.69
CA ASP A 86 18.83 -7.28 0.89
C ASP A 86 18.94 -6.47 -0.40
N MET A 87 20.03 -6.64 -1.14
CA MET A 87 20.23 -6.00 -2.45
C MET A 87 19.15 -6.42 -3.45
N TYR A 88 18.78 -7.70 -3.52
CA TYR A 88 17.70 -8.18 -4.36
C TYR A 88 16.36 -7.53 -4.01
N SER A 89 16.04 -7.42 -2.71
CA SER A 89 14.82 -6.77 -2.23
C SER A 89 14.78 -5.29 -2.60
N LYS A 90 15.93 -4.59 -2.49
CA LYS A 90 16.10 -3.19 -2.87
C LYS A 90 15.94 -2.99 -4.39
N ASP A 91 16.58 -3.84 -5.19
CA ASP A 91 16.51 -3.77 -6.65
C ASP A 91 15.08 -4.05 -7.16
N ASN A 92 14.42 -5.08 -6.63
CA ASN A 92 13.04 -5.39 -6.96
C ASN A 92 12.09 -4.23 -6.61
N SER A 93 12.26 -3.61 -5.43
CA SER A 93 11.51 -2.41 -5.06
C SER A 93 11.73 -1.25 -6.03
N LYS A 94 12.98 -1.05 -6.51
CA LYS A 94 13.31 -0.03 -7.50
C LYS A 94 12.64 -0.31 -8.84
N LYS A 95 12.70 -1.56 -9.32
CA LYS A 95 12.05 -1.99 -10.57
C LYS A 95 10.54 -1.77 -10.54
N ILE A 96 9.87 -2.17 -9.43
CA ILE A 96 8.42 -1.95 -9.26
C ILE A 96 8.08 -0.46 -9.29
N ARG A 97 8.82 0.39 -8.57
CA ARG A 97 8.57 1.84 -8.58
C ARG A 97 8.75 2.45 -9.97
N THR A 98 9.78 2.02 -10.70
CA THR A 98 10.02 2.49 -12.07
C THR A 98 8.89 2.08 -12.99
N ALA A 99 8.43 0.82 -12.91
CA ALA A 99 7.31 0.32 -13.71
C ALA A 99 6.00 1.09 -13.39
N LEU A 100 5.68 1.29 -12.10
CA LEU A 100 4.51 2.07 -11.69
C LEU A 100 4.59 3.51 -12.21
N LYS A 101 5.75 4.17 -12.08
CA LYS A 101 5.96 5.53 -12.59
C LYS A 101 5.77 5.60 -14.11
N THR A 102 6.29 4.61 -14.84
CA THR A 102 6.10 4.53 -16.30
C THR A 102 4.61 4.38 -16.67
N MET A 103 3.85 3.58 -15.92
CA MET A 103 2.41 3.45 -16.14
C MET A 103 1.67 4.75 -15.85
N GLN A 104 2.02 5.44 -14.76
CA GLN A 104 1.45 6.75 -14.40
C GLN A 104 1.71 7.81 -15.49
N MET A 105 2.94 7.85 -16.03
CA MET A 105 3.30 8.76 -17.13
C MET A 105 2.56 8.45 -18.45
N LYS A 106 2.06 7.23 -18.62
CA LYS A 106 1.20 6.83 -19.74
C LYS A 106 -0.29 7.09 -19.50
N GLY A 107 -0.65 7.80 -18.43
CA GLY A 107 -2.05 8.04 -18.07
C GLY A 107 -2.82 6.81 -17.59
N LYS A 108 -2.11 5.77 -17.13
CA LYS A 108 -2.74 4.56 -16.61
C LYS A 108 -3.04 4.70 -15.11
N TRP A 109 -4.21 4.25 -14.70
CA TRP A 109 -4.57 4.16 -13.29
C TRP A 109 -3.79 3.06 -12.59
N VAL A 110 -3.09 3.40 -11.50
CA VAL A 110 -2.30 2.44 -10.70
C VAL A 110 -2.75 2.40 -9.24
N GLY A 111 -3.90 2.97 -8.91
CA GLY A 111 -4.48 2.94 -7.57
C GLY A 111 -5.13 1.59 -7.24
N GLY A 112 -5.14 1.21 -5.96
CA GLY A 112 -5.81 -0.02 -5.51
C GLY A 112 -7.33 0.09 -5.46
N CYS A 113 -7.86 1.27 -5.07
CA CYS A 113 -9.30 1.55 -5.04
C CYS A 113 -9.61 2.69 -5.98
N THR A 114 -10.60 2.50 -6.85
CA THR A 114 -11.08 3.56 -7.73
C THR A 114 -11.82 4.64 -6.93
N PRO A 115 -11.78 5.91 -7.32
CA PRO A 115 -12.62 6.96 -6.75
C PRO A 115 -14.11 6.65 -6.93
N LEU A 116 -14.95 7.26 -6.09
CA LEU A 116 -16.40 7.14 -6.20
C LEU A 116 -16.86 7.60 -7.60
N GLY A 117 -17.76 6.87 -8.23
CA GLY A 117 -18.26 7.14 -9.56
C GLY A 117 -17.45 6.53 -10.70
N TYR A 118 -16.33 5.87 -10.39
CA TYR A 118 -15.53 5.17 -11.39
C TYR A 118 -15.28 3.71 -11.02
N MET A 119 -15.14 2.87 -12.04
CA MET A 119 -14.69 1.49 -11.91
C MET A 119 -13.61 1.18 -12.96
N PRO A 120 -12.80 0.12 -12.76
CA PRO A 120 -11.83 -0.29 -13.76
C PRO A 120 -12.55 -0.86 -14.99
N ASP A 121 -12.02 -0.57 -16.17
CA ASP A 121 -12.50 -1.22 -17.41
C ASP A 121 -12.25 -2.74 -17.32
N PRO A 122 -13.27 -3.58 -17.63
CA PRO A 122 -13.09 -5.03 -17.68
C PRO A 122 -11.98 -5.49 -18.64
N ASN A 123 -11.69 -4.74 -19.70
CA ASN A 123 -10.68 -5.06 -20.72
C ASN A 123 -9.29 -4.49 -20.37
N ASP A 124 -9.21 -3.35 -19.67
CA ASP A 124 -7.95 -2.76 -19.18
C ASP A 124 -8.12 -2.25 -17.74
N LYS A 125 -7.71 -3.04 -16.78
CA LYS A 125 -7.80 -2.70 -15.34
C LYS A 125 -7.10 -1.38 -14.96
N ASN A 126 -6.26 -0.86 -15.82
CA ASN A 126 -5.56 0.41 -15.62
C ASN A 126 -6.26 1.60 -16.33
N HIS A 127 -7.40 1.38 -16.95
CA HIS A 127 -8.28 2.40 -17.50
C HIS A 127 -9.53 2.55 -16.60
N LEU A 128 -10.01 3.78 -16.43
CA LEU A 128 -11.20 4.07 -15.64
C LEU A 128 -12.40 4.32 -16.56
N ILE A 129 -13.53 3.71 -16.23
CA ILE A 129 -14.81 3.95 -16.87
C ILE A 129 -15.83 4.43 -15.83
N ILE A 130 -16.85 5.17 -16.27
CA ILE A 130 -17.89 5.68 -15.38
C ILE A 130 -18.73 4.51 -14.84
N ASN A 131 -18.95 4.51 -13.53
CA ASN A 131 -19.92 3.66 -12.86
C ASN A 131 -21.17 4.49 -12.56
N GLU A 132 -22.21 4.36 -13.37
CA GLU A 132 -23.42 5.17 -13.25
C GLU A 132 -24.15 4.96 -11.91
N ASP A 133 -24.03 3.76 -11.30
CA ASP A 133 -24.60 3.47 -9.98
C ASP A 133 -23.97 4.33 -8.85
N GLU A 134 -22.80 4.89 -9.09
CA GLU A 134 -22.08 5.75 -8.15
C GLU A 134 -21.94 7.20 -8.66
N ALA A 135 -21.86 7.42 -9.98
CA ALA A 135 -21.58 8.70 -10.60
C ALA A 135 -22.66 9.77 -10.29
N TYR A 136 -23.91 9.35 -10.12
CA TYR A 136 -25.00 10.26 -9.75
C TYR A 136 -24.74 10.97 -8.42
N ILE A 137 -24.04 10.31 -7.46
CA ILE A 137 -23.69 10.91 -6.16
C ILE A 137 -22.68 12.04 -6.39
N VAL A 138 -21.68 11.81 -7.24
CA VAL A 138 -20.65 12.81 -7.56
C VAL A 138 -21.30 14.01 -8.24
N ARG A 139 -22.13 13.77 -9.27
CA ARG A 139 -22.87 14.86 -9.96
C ARG A 139 -23.76 15.64 -8.97
N LYS A 140 -24.41 14.98 -8.02
CA LYS A 140 -25.21 15.60 -6.99
C LYS A 140 -24.38 16.49 -6.06
N ILE A 141 -23.20 16.02 -5.62
CA ILE A 141 -22.28 16.80 -4.76
C ILE A 141 -21.84 18.07 -5.48
N PHE A 142 -21.43 17.97 -6.75
CA PHE A 142 -21.04 19.14 -7.55
C PHE A 142 -22.19 20.09 -7.83
N SER A 143 -23.41 19.60 -8.11
CA SER A 143 -24.61 20.42 -8.27
C SER A 143 -24.94 21.21 -7.00
N LEU A 144 -24.82 20.61 -5.81
CA LEU A 144 -25.05 21.29 -4.54
C LEU A 144 -23.97 22.35 -4.26
N ALA A 145 -22.70 22.04 -4.54
CA ALA A 145 -21.60 23.01 -4.41
C ALA A 145 -21.80 24.19 -5.36
N HIS A 146 -22.12 23.94 -6.62
CA HIS A 146 -22.40 24.96 -7.61
C HIS A 146 -23.59 25.86 -7.23
N SER A 147 -24.59 25.33 -6.50
CA SER A 147 -25.69 26.14 -5.93
C SER A 147 -25.28 26.98 -4.71
N GLY A 148 -24.00 27.00 -4.33
CA GLY A 148 -23.47 27.81 -3.23
C GLY A 148 -23.53 27.14 -1.85
N MET A 149 -23.80 25.83 -1.75
CA MET A 149 -23.78 25.14 -0.46
C MET A 149 -22.36 24.91 0.01
N THR A 150 -22.14 25.13 1.30
CA THR A 150 -20.86 24.83 1.98
C THR A 150 -20.63 23.33 2.12
N TYR A 151 -19.39 22.91 2.34
CA TYR A 151 -19.04 21.50 2.57
C TYR A 151 -19.83 20.85 3.72
N CYS A 152 -20.12 21.62 4.79
CA CYS A 152 -20.93 21.16 5.93
C CYS A 152 -22.39 20.91 5.49
N GLN A 153 -23.02 21.88 4.81
CA GLN A 153 -24.38 21.75 4.33
C GLN A 153 -24.55 20.59 3.35
N ILE A 154 -23.58 20.38 2.45
CA ILE A 154 -23.58 19.22 1.53
C ILE A 154 -23.47 17.92 2.35
N THR A 155 -22.60 17.88 3.35
CA THR A 155 -22.45 16.69 4.22
C THR A 155 -23.76 16.37 4.94
N ASP A 156 -24.41 17.37 5.54
CA ASP A 156 -25.69 17.22 6.22
C ASP A 156 -26.81 16.78 5.26
N TYR A 157 -26.82 17.34 4.06
CA TYR A 157 -27.75 16.92 3.01
C TYR A 157 -27.59 15.44 2.66
N LEU A 158 -26.34 14.97 2.46
CA LEU A 158 -26.06 13.59 2.11
C LEU A 158 -26.48 12.61 3.23
N ILE A 159 -26.24 12.98 4.49
CA ILE A 159 -26.62 12.20 5.68
C ILE A 159 -28.13 12.14 5.81
N ASN A 160 -28.82 13.29 5.77
CA ASN A 160 -30.27 13.39 5.96
C ASN A 160 -31.06 12.65 4.85
N ASN A 161 -30.55 12.65 3.66
CA ASN A 161 -31.13 11.93 2.52
C ASN A 161 -30.66 10.46 2.43
N LYS A 162 -29.90 9.97 3.42
CA LYS A 162 -29.39 8.60 3.49
C LYS A 162 -28.65 8.15 2.22
N ILE A 163 -27.92 9.08 1.58
CA ILE A 163 -27.13 8.77 0.38
C ILE A 163 -25.95 7.89 0.80
N PRO A 164 -25.73 6.72 0.16
CA PRO A 164 -24.71 5.79 0.57
C PRO A 164 -23.31 6.34 0.28
N THR A 165 -22.34 6.05 1.14
CA THR A 165 -20.91 6.33 0.89
C THR A 165 -20.29 5.28 -0.04
N ALA A 166 -19.11 5.58 -0.61
CA ALA A 166 -18.36 4.63 -1.42
C ALA A 166 -18.07 3.31 -0.69
N SER A 167 -17.81 3.36 0.62
CA SER A 167 -17.58 2.17 1.44
C SER A 167 -18.83 1.31 1.60
N MET A 168 -20.00 1.93 1.77
CA MET A 168 -21.27 1.21 1.87
C MET A 168 -21.64 0.50 0.55
N LEU A 169 -21.41 1.17 -0.59
CA LEU A 169 -21.69 0.60 -1.92
C LEU A 169 -20.77 -0.59 -2.22
N ARG A 170 -19.50 -0.49 -1.86
CA ARG A 170 -18.51 -1.57 -2.09
C ARG A 170 -18.67 -2.76 -1.14
N ASN A 171 -19.06 -2.53 0.11
CA ASN A 171 -19.28 -3.61 1.10
C ASN A 171 -20.49 -4.48 0.77
N LYS A 172 -21.47 -3.99 0.01
CA LYS A 172 -22.56 -4.83 -0.50
C LYS A 172 -22.08 -5.98 -1.39
N ASN A 173 -20.92 -5.81 -2.05
CA ASN A 173 -20.39 -6.79 -3.00
C ASN A 173 -19.31 -7.72 -2.40
N ASN A 174 -18.81 -7.43 -1.20
CA ASN A 174 -17.75 -8.22 -0.55
C ASN A 174 -18.15 -8.54 0.90
N ASN A 175 -18.47 -9.80 1.15
CA ASN A 175 -18.91 -10.35 2.45
C ASN A 175 -17.81 -10.40 3.53
N ALA A 176 -16.70 -9.70 3.42
CA ALA A 176 -15.64 -9.75 4.41
C ALA A 176 -14.87 -8.45 4.49
N TYR A 177 -14.74 -7.97 5.69
CA TYR A 177 -13.91 -6.89 6.23
C TYR A 177 -14.50 -5.49 6.26
N MET A 178 -14.90 -5.15 7.48
CA MET A 178 -15.32 -3.87 8.04
C MET A 178 -16.75 -3.44 7.69
N ALA A 179 -17.65 -3.78 8.60
CA ALA A 179 -18.86 -3.03 8.88
C ALA A 179 -18.48 -1.63 9.46
N CYS A 180 -17.75 -0.82 8.70
CA CYS A 180 -17.73 0.60 8.91
C CYS A 180 -19.02 1.11 8.28
N GLU A 181 -19.99 1.47 9.10
CA GLU A 181 -21.05 2.39 8.70
C GLU A 181 -20.35 3.65 8.18
N GLY A 182 -20.20 3.72 6.84
CA GLY A 182 -19.52 4.83 6.21
C GLY A 182 -20.35 6.08 6.42
N ILE A 183 -19.90 6.96 7.31
CA ILE A 183 -20.52 8.25 7.54
C ILE A 183 -19.88 9.29 6.61
N TRP A 184 -20.69 10.10 5.94
CA TRP A 184 -20.19 11.24 5.20
C TRP A 184 -19.48 12.22 6.13
N SER A 185 -18.36 12.76 5.71
CA SER A 185 -17.60 13.79 6.42
C SER A 185 -17.31 14.96 5.49
N THR A 186 -17.21 16.15 6.05
CA THR A 186 -16.82 17.37 5.31
C THR A 186 -15.49 17.20 4.56
N LYS A 187 -14.56 16.43 5.14
CA LYS A 187 -13.29 16.09 4.50
C LYS A 187 -13.49 15.22 3.25
N THR A 188 -14.42 14.27 3.29
CA THR A 188 -14.73 13.41 2.14
C THR A 188 -15.35 14.23 1.02
N VAL A 189 -16.32 15.08 1.34
CA VAL A 189 -16.96 16.01 0.37
C VAL A 189 -15.92 16.93 -0.25
N ARG A 190 -15.08 17.57 0.55
CA ARG A 190 -13.99 18.41 0.09
C ARG A 190 -13.03 17.65 -0.85
N ASN A 191 -12.60 16.45 -0.47
CA ASN A 191 -11.70 15.64 -1.29
C ASN A 191 -12.33 15.28 -2.65
N ILE A 192 -13.66 15.10 -2.72
CA ILE A 192 -14.38 14.85 -3.97
C ILE A 192 -14.35 16.12 -4.82
N LEU A 193 -14.73 17.26 -4.26
CA LEU A 193 -14.81 18.52 -4.99
C LEU A 193 -13.44 19.03 -5.49
N GLU A 194 -12.35 18.78 -4.77
CA GLU A 194 -10.98 19.16 -5.16
C GLU A 194 -10.30 18.16 -6.11
N ASN A 195 -10.95 17.05 -6.45
CA ASN A 195 -10.29 15.99 -7.20
C ASN A 195 -10.45 16.15 -8.71
N GLN A 196 -9.38 16.55 -9.38
CA GLN A 196 -9.33 16.72 -10.85
C GLN A 196 -9.64 15.46 -11.65
N LEU A 197 -9.64 14.29 -11.01
CA LEU A 197 -10.02 13.05 -11.67
C LEU A 197 -11.45 13.12 -12.24
N TYR A 198 -12.35 13.88 -11.63
CA TYR A 198 -13.74 14.01 -12.07
C TYR A 198 -13.91 14.80 -13.38
N VAL A 199 -12.88 15.53 -13.81
CA VAL A 199 -12.82 16.20 -15.12
C VAL A 199 -11.97 15.44 -16.16
N GLY A 200 -11.65 14.18 -15.87
CA GLY A 200 -10.90 13.30 -16.78
C GLY A 200 -9.38 13.33 -16.61
N ASP A 201 -8.83 14.07 -15.62
CA ASP A 201 -7.40 14.22 -15.42
C ASP A 201 -6.89 13.28 -14.32
N LEU A 202 -5.84 12.53 -14.62
CA LEU A 202 -5.17 11.71 -13.61
C LEU A 202 -4.05 12.49 -12.93
N VAL A 203 -4.20 12.72 -11.62
CA VAL A 203 -3.17 13.33 -10.78
C VAL A 203 -2.63 12.28 -9.82
N GLN A 204 -1.45 11.77 -10.13
CA GLN A 204 -0.83 10.65 -9.43
C GLN A 204 0.52 11.05 -8.82
N ASN A 205 1.21 10.12 -8.16
CA ASN A 205 2.50 10.35 -7.48
C ASN A 205 2.43 11.43 -6.38
N LYS A 206 1.28 11.58 -5.71
CA LYS A 206 1.11 12.56 -4.60
C LYS A 206 1.85 12.15 -3.34
N ARG A 207 2.09 10.84 -3.16
CA ARG A 207 2.76 10.26 -1.99
C ARG A 207 3.73 9.16 -2.39
N SER A 208 4.81 9.01 -1.62
CA SER A 208 5.78 7.93 -1.78
C SER A 208 6.19 7.37 -0.43
N ARG A 209 6.66 6.11 -0.42
CA ARG A 209 7.31 5.53 0.77
C ARG A 209 8.74 6.03 0.84
N ILE A 210 9.23 6.30 2.06
CA ILE A 210 10.62 6.73 2.29
C ILE A 210 11.61 5.71 1.71
N SER A 211 11.41 4.43 2.03
CA SER A 211 12.24 3.34 1.52
C SER A 211 11.47 2.03 1.47
N TYR A 212 12.09 0.98 0.90
CA TYR A 212 11.50 -0.36 0.91
C TYR A 212 11.45 -0.99 2.32
N LYS A 213 12.31 -0.56 3.23
CA LYS A 213 12.32 -0.97 4.65
C LYS A 213 11.33 -0.17 5.50
N ILE A 214 11.15 1.12 5.21
CA ILE A 214 10.33 2.04 6.00
C ILE A 214 9.00 2.28 5.30
N ARG A 215 7.91 1.78 5.89
CA ARG A 215 6.54 1.90 5.31
C ARG A 215 5.93 3.30 5.44
N LYS A 216 6.59 4.24 6.14
CA LYS A 216 6.09 5.60 6.32
C LYS A 216 5.93 6.29 4.97
N MET A 217 4.75 6.85 4.73
CA MET A 217 4.44 7.66 3.56
C MET A 217 4.87 9.10 3.78
N ILE A 218 5.41 9.70 2.73
CA ILE A 218 5.72 11.14 2.66
C ILE A 218 4.94 11.75 1.51
N ASP A 219 4.49 12.97 1.69
CA ASP A 219 3.86 13.74 0.62
C ASP A 219 4.95 14.25 -0.34
N ILE A 220 4.62 14.21 -1.62
CA ILE A 220 5.50 14.70 -2.68
C ILE A 220 5.07 16.13 -3.03
N PRO A 221 6.01 17.08 -3.20
CA PRO A 221 5.69 18.43 -3.64
C PRO A 221 4.89 18.45 -4.94
N LYS A 222 3.98 19.42 -5.10
CA LYS A 222 3.04 19.50 -6.24
C LYS A 222 3.74 19.56 -7.60
N ASP A 223 4.91 20.18 -7.67
CA ASP A 223 5.76 20.27 -8.88
C ASP A 223 6.27 18.92 -9.40
N ARG A 224 6.22 17.89 -8.55
CA ARG A 224 6.63 16.51 -8.89
C ARG A 224 5.46 15.55 -9.06
N TRP A 225 4.23 16.03 -8.98
CA TRP A 225 3.07 15.21 -9.27
C TRP A 225 3.05 14.86 -10.77
N ILE A 226 2.49 13.71 -11.08
CA ILE A 226 2.27 13.29 -12.46
C ILE A 226 0.83 13.63 -12.80
N VAL A 227 0.66 14.63 -13.65
CA VAL A 227 -0.64 15.08 -14.14
C VAL A 227 -0.73 14.72 -15.61
N ILE A 228 -1.74 13.93 -15.96
CA ILE A 228 -2.04 13.58 -17.36
C ILE A 228 -3.51 13.92 -17.60
N GLU A 229 -3.74 14.80 -18.54
CA GLU A 229 -5.08 15.31 -18.87
C GLU A 229 -5.83 14.34 -19.80
N ASN A 230 -7.17 14.34 -19.70
CA ASN A 230 -8.07 13.63 -20.60
C ASN A 230 -7.76 12.12 -20.76
N THR A 231 -7.47 11.45 -19.65
CA THR A 231 -7.14 10.00 -19.64
C THR A 231 -8.38 9.10 -19.64
N HIS A 232 -9.54 9.62 -19.27
CA HIS A 232 -10.79 8.88 -19.14
C HIS A 232 -11.99 9.84 -19.28
N GLU A 233 -13.18 9.28 -19.42
CA GLU A 233 -14.41 10.04 -19.55
C GLU A 233 -14.71 10.83 -18.27
N PRO A 234 -14.96 12.18 -18.37
CA PRO A 234 -15.25 13.01 -17.21
C PRO A 234 -16.69 12.78 -16.71
N ILE A 235 -16.88 12.78 -15.38
CA ILE A 235 -18.21 12.79 -14.74
C ILE A 235 -18.76 14.23 -14.67
N ILE A 236 -17.88 15.22 -14.57
CA ILE A 236 -18.19 16.64 -14.38
C ILE A 236 -17.48 17.44 -15.47
N ASP A 237 -18.21 18.41 -16.04
CA ASP A 237 -17.63 19.36 -16.97
C ASP A 237 -16.59 20.25 -16.31
N ARG A 238 -15.52 20.56 -17.05
CA ARG A 238 -14.38 21.35 -16.54
C ARG A 238 -14.79 22.75 -16.08
N ASP A 239 -15.76 23.36 -16.76
CA ASP A 239 -16.25 24.69 -16.39
C ASP A 239 -16.95 24.66 -15.03
N ILE A 240 -17.85 23.69 -14.81
CA ILE A 240 -18.52 23.49 -13.52
C ILE A 240 -17.50 23.20 -12.41
N PHE A 241 -16.49 22.38 -12.71
CA PHE A 241 -15.43 22.09 -11.75
C PHE A 241 -14.69 23.37 -11.34
N ASN A 242 -14.29 24.21 -12.30
CA ASN A 242 -13.56 25.44 -12.04
C ASN A 242 -14.41 26.45 -11.22
N GLU A 243 -15.70 26.62 -11.57
CA GLU A 243 -16.61 27.48 -10.83
C GLU A 243 -16.79 27.06 -9.35
N VAL A 244 -16.75 25.76 -9.09
CA VAL A 244 -16.85 25.23 -7.72
C VAL A 244 -15.52 25.42 -6.92
N GLN A 245 -14.38 25.67 -7.60
CA GLN A 245 -13.11 25.95 -6.92
C GLN A 245 -12.96 27.43 -6.49
N GLU A 246 -13.73 28.35 -7.06
CA GLU A 246 -13.76 29.79 -6.70
C GLU A 246 -14.56 30.05 -5.42
#